data_6ddd046d24a2a507b667154d9556880f
#
_entry.id   6ddd046d24a2a507b667154d9556880f
#
_cell.length_a   1.000
_cell.length_b   1.000
_cell.length_c   1.000
_cell.angle_alpha   90.00
_cell.angle_beta   90.00
_cell.angle_gamma   90.00
#
_symmetry.space_group_name_H-M   'P 1'
#
loop_
_entity.id
_entity.type
_entity.pdbx_description
1 polymer ?
#
loop_
_entity_poly.entity_id
_entity_poly.type
_entity_poly.pdbx_seq_one_letter_code
_entity_poly.pdbx_strand_id
1 'polypeptide(L)'
;MKNNKLNISAAGSGKTTFLVNKALALDKTKQILITTYTIDNEEEIRNKILEKRKSIPSNITIQGWFSFLLQQGVRPYQGSMNEMLFDNDIRGMLLSEGKSAPKFDINGRPMFLRGGKRQYYGEADFKEFYFTQNWRIYSDKISKFIVGCNEKLNGEIISRISRIYSHIFIDEVQDLAGYDLEIIKLLFKSNIETILVGDPRQVTYLTNHYRKYPKYKYGKIKEFLQNECRSLIDENTIDETSLKKSHRNNKAICEYSSKLYTELEKSEPCDCETCRSKNTEHEGVFIVKPEDINSYLNKYNPIQLIWDKRTEVNTHYPVITFGKSKGKTFKRVIIYPTEPIKNWICNNQSDLVNAAKSKFYVALTRAKHSAAIVFSYSENEEFDGIEKYIPELSEIELSE
;
A
#
# COMPACT_ATOMS: atom_id res chain seq x y z
N MET A 1 15.91 8.79 24.90
CA MET A 1 15.86 8.71 23.42
C MET A 1 14.41 8.81 22.98
N LYS A 2 14.14 9.33 21.78
CA LYS A 2 12.78 9.36 21.23
C LYS A 2 12.34 7.95 20.88
N ASN A 3 11.07 7.62 21.09
CA ASN A 3 10.55 6.27 20.86
C ASN A 3 9.98 6.12 19.43
N ASN A 4 10.74 6.59 18.41
CA ASN A 4 10.37 6.36 17.01
C ASN A 4 10.42 4.87 16.67
N LYS A 5 9.42 4.35 15.96
CA LYS A 5 9.29 2.93 15.62
C LYS A 5 8.93 2.73 14.16
N LEU A 6 9.49 1.68 13.57
CA LEU A 6 9.02 1.08 12.32
C LEU A 6 8.62 -0.37 12.62
N ASN A 7 7.36 -0.71 12.40
CA ASN A 7 6.86 -2.07 12.55
C ASN A 7 6.63 -2.66 11.15
N ILE A 8 7.47 -3.59 10.75
CA ILE A 8 7.30 -4.39 9.54
C ILE A 8 6.24 -5.45 9.81
N SER A 9 5.29 -5.55 8.92
CA SER A 9 4.12 -6.39 9.14
C SER A 9 3.91 -7.38 8.01
N ALA A 10 3.15 -8.44 8.27
CA ALA A 10 2.63 -9.34 7.25
C ALA A 10 1.21 -8.94 6.81
N ALA A 11 0.76 -9.48 5.66
CA ALA A 11 -0.61 -9.34 5.23
C ALA A 11 -1.59 -9.91 6.26
N GLY A 12 -2.59 -9.13 6.65
CA GLY A 12 -3.58 -9.57 7.63
C GLY A 12 -3.09 -9.65 9.08
N SER A 13 -1.93 -9.10 9.43
CA SER A 13 -1.38 -9.12 10.79
C SER A 13 -2.06 -8.16 11.78
N GLY A 14 -3.07 -7.39 11.33
CA GLY A 14 -3.77 -6.46 12.20
C GLY A 14 -3.07 -5.11 12.37
N LYS A 15 -2.30 -4.64 11.39
CA LYS A 15 -1.63 -3.32 11.38
C LYS A 15 -2.48 -2.19 11.94
N THR A 16 -3.65 -1.98 11.32
CA THR A 16 -4.59 -0.92 11.70
C THR A 16 -5.08 -1.07 13.12
N THR A 17 -5.35 -2.31 13.55
CA THR A 17 -5.74 -2.62 14.94
C THR A 17 -4.61 -2.30 15.92
N PHE A 18 -3.38 -2.62 15.57
CA PHE A 18 -2.19 -2.28 16.36
C PHE A 18 -2.08 -0.77 16.56
N LEU A 19 -2.15 0.04 15.48
CA LEU A 19 -2.09 1.50 15.56
C LEU A 19 -3.22 2.08 16.42
N VAL A 20 -4.45 1.61 16.20
CA VAL A 20 -5.62 2.04 16.99
C VAL A 20 -5.44 1.71 18.48
N ASN A 21 -4.99 0.50 18.82
CA ASN A 21 -4.74 0.12 20.21
C ASN A 21 -3.66 0.98 20.85
N LYS A 22 -2.56 1.25 20.13
CA LYS A 22 -1.49 2.15 20.60
C LYS A 22 -2.02 3.56 20.85
N ALA A 23 -2.80 4.11 19.93
CA ALA A 23 -3.38 5.44 20.08
C ALA A 23 -4.33 5.53 21.28
N LEU A 24 -5.20 4.52 21.46
CA LEU A 24 -6.17 4.48 22.55
C LEU A 24 -5.55 4.18 23.92
N ALA A 25 -4.31 3.68 23.97
CA ALA A 25 -3.55 3.45 25.20
C ALA A 25 -2.79 4.67 25.68
N LEU A 26 -2.61 5.68 24.84
CA LEU A 26 -1.92 6.93 25.24
C LEU A 26 -2.83 7.79 26.11
N ASP A 27 -2.18 8.61 26.96
CA ASP A 27 -2.88 9.57 27.79
C ASP A 27 -3.69 10.57 26.94
N LYS A 28 -4.87 10.97 27.41
CA LYS A 28 -5.78 11.88 26.70
C LYS A 28 -5.23 13.29 26.48
N THR A 29 -4.18 13.68 27.21
CA THR A 29 -3.47 14.95 27.01
C THR A 29 -2.57 14.93 25.77
N LYS A 30 -2.26 13.73 25.24
CA LYS A 30 -1.42 13.57 24.04
C LYS A 30 -2.25 13.79 22.79
N GLN A 31 -1.86 14.75 21.96
CA GLN A 31 -2.48 14.97 20.66
C GLN A 31 -1.87 14.02 19.63
N ILE A 32 -2.71 13.22 19.00
CA ILE A 32 -2.32 12.11 18.13
C ILE A 32 -2.87 12.33 16.74
N LEU A 33 -2.03 12.22 15.72
CA LEU A 33 -2.44 12.07 14.34
C LEU A 33 -2.27 10.61 13.93
N ILE A 34 -3.32 9.99 13.39
CA ILE A 34 -3.25 8.73 12.65
C ILE A 34 -3.48 9.06 11.18
N THR A 35 -2.51 8.75 10.35
CA THR A 35 -2.58 9.05 8.92
C THR A 35 -2.33 7.81 8.06
N THR A 36 -2.98 7.77 6.91
CA THR A 36 -2.90 6.71 5.92
C THR A 36 -3.07 7.28 4.52
N TYR A 37 -2.87 6.46 3.48
CA TYR A 37 -2.89 6.95 2.11
C TYR A 37 -4.29 6.95 1.46
N THR A 38 -5.14 5.95 1.76
CA THR A 38 -6.45 5.78 1.10
C THR A 38 -7.61 6.16 1.99
N ILE A 39 -8.73 6.57 1.38
CA ILE A 39 -9.99 6.86 2.08
C ILE A 39 -10.51 5.59 2.77
N ASP A 40 -10.45 4.44 2.09
CA ASP A 40 -10.92 3.16 2.66
C ASP A 40 -10.17 2.81 3.96
N ASN A 41 -8.85 3.06 4.00
CA ASN A 41 -8.05 2.82 5.21
C ASN A 41 -8.38 3.85 6.31
N GLU A 42 -8.66 5.11 5.94
CA GLU A 42 -9.09 6.14 6.90
C GLU A 42 -10.42 5.74 7.55
N GLU A 43 -11.37 5.25 6.76
CA GLU A 43 -12.66 4.73 7.25
C GLU A 43 -12.48 3.48 8.12
N GLU A 44 -11.58 2.56 7.76
CA GLU A 44 -11.25 1.40 8.58
C GLU A 44 -10.73 1.80 9.96
N ILE A 45 -9.82 2.79 10.02
CA ILE A 45 -9.29 3.31 11.29
C ILE A 45 -10.43 3.90 12.14
N ARG A 46 -11.31 4.72 11.53
CA ARG A 46 -12.47 5.32 12.22
C ARG A 46 -13.39 4.25 12.80
N ASN A 47 -13.77 3.27 11.98
CA ASN A 47 -14.65 2.18 12.38
C ASN A 47 -14.07 1.38 13.53
N LYS A 48 -12.78 1.03 13.50
CA LYS A 48 -12.10 0.30 14.59
C LYS A 48 -12.09 1.09 15.90
N ILE A 49 -11.94 2.41 15.85
CA ILE A 49 -12.03 3.26 17.07
C ILE A 49 -13.46 3.28 17.57
N LEU A 50 -14.45 3.46 16.69
CA LEU A 50 -15.88 3.48 17.04
C LEU A 50 -16.34 2.14 17.63
N GLU A 51 -15.89 1.01 17.08
CA GLU A 51 -16.16 -0.32 17.65
C GLU A 51 -15.69 -0.43 19.11
N LYS A 52 -14.49 0.11 19.42
CA LYS A 52 -13.88 0.00 20.75
C LYS A 52 -14.36 1.05 21.75
N ARG A 53 -14.65 2.27 21.32
CA ARG A 53 -14.91 3.44 22.20
C ARG A 53 -16.27 4.08 21.98
N LYS A 54 -17.03 3.68 20.95
CA LYS A 54 -18.33 4.25 20.54
C LYS A 54 -18.25 5.73 20.13
N SER A 55 -17.10 6.34 20.23
CA SER A 55 -16.81 7.71 19.78
C SER A 55 -15.34 7.84 19.41
N ILE A 56 -14.99 8.84 18.61
CA ILE A 56 -13.60 9.17 18.35
C ILE A 56 -13.14 10.16 19.43
N PRO A 57 -12.11 9.81 20.24
CA PRO A 57 -11.57 10.73 21.24
C PRO A 57 -11.10 12.06 20.63
N SER A 58 -11.38 13.18 21.30
CA SER A 58 -11.06 14.53 20.81
C SER A 58 -9.57 14.78 20.59
N ASN A 59 -8.72 14.01 21.27
CA ASN A 59 -7.26 14.09 21.14
C ASN A 59 -6.71 13.25 19.98
N ILE A 60 -7.56 12.51 19.22
CA ILE A 60 -7.16 11.70 18.07
C ILE A 60 -7.70 12.34 16.79
N THR A 61 -6.80 12.76 15.92
CA THR A 61 -7.10 13.21 14.56
C THR A 61 -6.81 12.06 13.59
N ILE A 62 -7.79 11.76 12.70
CA ILE A 62 -7.62 10.76 11.65
C ILE A 62 -7.74 11.49 10.32
N GLN A 63 -6.71 11.41 9.49
CA GLN A 63 -6.63 12.19 8.25
C GLN A 63 -5.76 11.48 7.21
N GLY A 64 -6.16 11.54 5.92
CA GLY A 64 -5.34 11.04 4.83
C GLY A 64 -4.01 11.79 4.71
N TRP A 65 -2.94 11.11 4.31
CA TRP A 65 -1.56 11.63 4.21
C TRP A 65 -1.48 12.97 3.46
N PHE A 66 -2.00 13.03 2.25
CA PHE A 66 -1.97 14.26 1.46
C PHE A 66 -2.83 15.38 2.07
N SER A 67 -3.97 15.05 2.71
CA SER A 67 -4.80 16.04 3.38
C SER A 67 -4.08 16.65 4.58
N PHE A 68 -3.40 15.83 5.37
CA PHE A 68 -2.53 16.28 6.46
C PHE A 68 -1.42 17.22 5.95
N LEU A 69 -0.68 16.78 4.93
CA LEU A 69 0.39 17.57 4.35
C LEU A 69 -0.10 18.91 3.77
N LEU A 70 -1.23 18.89 3.06
CA LEU A 70 -1.82 20.09 2.47
C LEU A 70 -2.26 21.07 3.57
N GLN A 71 -2.95 20.57 4.60
CA GLN A 71 -3.51 21.40 5.66
C GLN A 71 -2.45 21.96 6.61
N GLN A 72 -1.46 21.15 7.01
CA GLN A 72 -0.50 21.53 8.03
C GLN A 72 0.84 22.01 7.46
N GLY A 73 1.22 21.56 6.28
CA GLY A 73 2.53 21.84 5.69
C GLY A 73 2.50 22.82 4.52
N VAL A 74 1.45 22.82 3.69
CA VAL A 74 1.40 23.67 2.48
C VAL A 74 0.69 25.00 2.74
N ARG A 75 -0.61 24.93 3.05
CA ARG A 75 -1.49 26.11 3.14
C ARG A 75 -0.99 27.19 4.10
N PRO A 76 -0.58 26.87 5.34
CA PRO A 76 -0.12 27.91 6.28
C PRO A 76 1.14 28.64 5.84
N TYR A 77 1.88 28.09 4.87
CA TYR A 77 3.21 28.59 4.47
C TYR A 77 3.34 28.81 2.96
N GLN A 78 2.23 28.79 2.22
CA GLN A 78 2.26 28.84 0.75
C GLN A 78 3.02 30.06 0.21
N GLY A 79 2.84 31.23 0.79
CA GLY A 79 3.50 32.48 0.38
C GLY A 79 5.03 32.45 0.55
N SER A 80 5.54 31.67 1.50
CA SER A 80 6.99 31.54 1.72
C SER A 80 7.71 30.86 0.54
N MET A 81 6.98 30.14 -0.30
CA MET A 81 7.59 29.44 -1.44
C MET A 81 7.78 30.35 -2.63
N ASN A 82 6.78 31.17 -2.96
CA ASN A 82 6.80 32.08 -4.09
C ASN A 82 5.76 33.20 -3.90
N GLU A 83 6.11 34.45 -4.29
CA GLU A 83 5.24 35.63 -4.18
C GLU A 83 3.91 35.48 -4.95
N MET A 84 3.88 34.71 -6.03
CA MET A 84 2.63 34.41 -6.76
C MET A 84 1.54 33.83 -5.85
N LEU A 85 1.91 33.24 -4.71
CA LEU A 85 0.99 32.63 -3.74
C LEU A 85 0.52 33.60 -2.66
N PHE A 86 0.86 34.90 -2.71
CA PHE A 86 0.29 35.92 -1.84
C PHE A 86 -1.18 36.21 -2.24
N ASP A 87 -1.44 36.29 -3.54
CA ASP A 87 -2.74 36.62 -4.09
C ASP A 87 -3.51 35.41 -4.65
N ASN A 88 -2.91 34.22 -4.57
CA ASN A 88 -3.50 33.00 -5.13
C ASN A 88 -3.54 31.88 -4.08
N ASP A 89 -4.73 31.54 -3.64
CA ASP A 89 -4.92 30.42 -2.72
C ASP A 89 -4.81 29.06 -3.41
N ILE A 90 -4.12 28.14 -2.74
CA ILE A 90 -4.05 26.74 -3.16
C ILE A 90 -5.40 26.08 -2.87
N ARG A 91 -6.19 25.87 -3.94
CA ARG A 91 -7.60 25.42 -3.88
C ARG A 91 -7.78 23.95 -3.52
N GLY A 92 -6.71 23.18 -3.44
CA GLY A 92 -6.72 21.76 -3.13
C GLY A 92 -5.63 21.02 -3.87
N MET A 93 -5.80 19.71 -4.05
CA MET A 93 -4.84 18.89 -4.79
C MET A 93 -5.47 18.22 -6.02
N LEU A 94 -4.62 17.85 -6.98
CA LEU A 94 -4.93 16.92 -8.06
C LEU A 94 -4.13 15.63 -7.84
N LEU A 95 -4.81 14.51 -7.69
CA LEU A 95 -4.18 13.21 -7.57
C LEU A 95 -3.50 12.84 -8.90
N SER A 96 -2.21 12.55 -8.86
CA SER A 96 -1.41 12.21 -10.03
C SER A 96 -1.15 10.71 -10.06
N GLU A 97 -1.60 10.01 -11.11
CA GLU A 97 -1.32 8.58 -11.32
C GLU A 97 0.12 8.29 -11.78
N GLY A 98 0.92 9.32 -11.99
CA GLY A 98 2.30 9.24 -12.44
C GLY A 98 3.01 10.58 -12.30
N LYS A 99 4.06 10.83 -13.10
CA LYS A 99 4.74 12.13 -13.12
C LYS A 99 3.79 13.23 -13.61
N SER A 100 3.55 14.22 -12.76
CA SER A 100 2.68 15.38 -13.02
C SER A 100 3.35 16.46 -13.86
N ALA A 101 2.61 17.54 -14.14
CA ALA A 101 3.07 18.72 -14.86
C ALA A 101 3.55 18.44 -16.31
N PRO A 102 2.79 17.71 -17.15
CA PRO A 102 3.13 17.49 -18.54
C PRO A 102 3.01 18.79 -19.34
N LYS A 103 3.88 18.98 -20.34
CA LYS A 103 3.76 20.09 -21.31
C LYS A 103 2.77 19.72 -22.40
N PHE A 104 1.98 20.71 -22.78
CA PHE A 104 1.04 20.64 -23.91
C PHE A 104 1.34 21.76 -24.91
N ASP A 105 1.09 21.51 -26.20
CA ASP A 105 1.11 22.53 -27.23
C ASP A 105 -0.13 23.44 -27.14
N ILE A 106 -0.19 24.44 -28.04
CA ILE A 106 -1.32 25.41 -28.12
C ILE A 106 -2.67 24.76 -28.43
N ASN A 107 -2.68 23.53 -28.95
CA ASN A 107 -3.87 22.75 -29.28
C ASN A 107 -4.23 21.74 -28.18
N GLY A 108 -3.55 21.78 -27.02
CA GLY A 108 -3.78 20.85 -25.90
C GLY A 108 -3.21 19.45 -26.13
N ARG A 109 -2.30 19.24 -27.10
CA ARG A 109 -1.68 17.93 -27.35
C ARG A 109 -0.42 17.77 -26.52
N PRO A 110 -0.16 16.57 -25.97
CA PRO A 110 1.07 16.31 -25.22
C PRO A 110 2.33 16.55 -26.05
N MET A 111 3.30 17.28 -25.51
CA MET A 111 4.60 17.49 -26.12
C MET A 111 5.56 16.35 -25.79
N PHE A 112 6.39 15.97 -26.79
CA PHE A 112 7.38 14.90 -26.66
C PHE A 112 8.79 15.41 -27.04
N LEU A 113 9.81 14.83 -26.37
CA LEU A 113 11.21 15.00 -26.74
C LEU A 113 11.54 14.13 -27.97
N ARG A 114 12.68 14.44 -28.64
CA ARG A 114 13.27 13.52 -29.62
C ARG A 114 13.47 12.14 -28.93
N GLY A 115 12.91 11.08 -29.51
CA GLY A 115 12.89 9.74 -28.90
C GLY A 115 11.60 9.38 -28.14
N GLY A 116 10.50 10.15 -28.31
CA GLY A 116 9.15 9.79 -27.86
C GLY A 116 8.88 9.92 -26.35
N LYS A 117 9.83 10.47 -25.58
CA LYS A 117 9.62 10.73 -24.16
C LYS A 117 8.78 11.99 -23.95
N ARG A 118 7.71 11.90 -23.13
CA ARG A 118 6.85 13.04 -22.79
C ARG A 118 7.64 14.15 -22.12
N GLN A 119 7.38 15.41 -22.51
CA GLN A 119 7.97 16.58 -21.86
C GLN A 119 7.18 16.98 -20.61
N TYR A 120 7.88 17.52 -19.62
CA TYR A 120 7.31 18.01 -18.37
C TYR A 120 7.90 19.36 -18.02
N TYR A 121 7.13 20.19 -17.32
CA TYR A 121 7.62 21.43 -16.73
C TYR A 121 8.69 21.14 -15.69
N GLY A 122 9.66 22.03 -15.57
CA GLY A 122 10.73 22.03 -14.58
C GLY A 122 10.45 22.99 -13.44
N GLU A 123 11.30 23.01 -12.44
CA GLU A 123 11.15 23.88 -11.24
C GLU A 123 11.23 25.38 -11.58
N ALA A 124 11.88 25.75 -12.67
CA ALA A 124 11.93 27.13 -13.17
C ALA A 124 10.53 27.64 -13.60
N ASP A 125 9.68 26.73 -14.09
CA ASP A 125 8.28 27.01 -14.46
C ASP A 125 7.39 26.80 -13.21
N PHE A 126 7.58 27.60 -12.15
CA PHE A 126 7.06 27.35 -10.81
C PHE A 126 5.58 26.99 -10.78
N LYS A 127 4.72 27.80 -11.42
CA LYS A 127 3.27 27.60 -11.43
C LYS A 127 2.89 26.26 -12.07
N GLU A 128 3.34 26.03 -13.29
CA GLU A 128 3.02 24.85 -14.07
C GLU A 128 3.63 23.57 -13.47
N PHE A 129 4.76 23.71 -12.78
CA PHE A 129 5.46 22.61 -12.14
C PHE A 129 4.73 22.10 -10.90
N TYR A 130 4.23 23.01 -10.05
CA TYR A 130 3.55 22.65 -8.80
C TYR A 130 2.04 22.57 -8.92
N PHE A 131 1.41 23.34 -9.84
CA PHE A 131 -0.02 23.56 -9.86
C PHE A 131 -0.65 23.34 -11.24
N THR A 132 -1.93 23.00 -11.19
CA THR A 132 -2.81 23.11 -12.36
C THR A 132 -3.16 24.58 -12.62
N GLN A 133 -3.82 24.88 -13.78
CA GLN A 133 -4.32 26.22 -14.08
C GLN A 133 -5.22 26.80 -12.97
N ASN A 134 -5.98 25.94 -12.29
CA ASN A 134 -6.92 26.29 -11.21
C ASN A 134 -6.28 26.24 -9.81
N TRP A 135 -4.97 26.37 -9.69
CA TRP A 135 -4.23 26.39 -8.43
C TRP A 135 -4.44 25.15 -7.54
N ARG A 136 -4.65 23.98 -8.14
CA ARG A 136 -4.61 22.70 -7.41
C ARG A 136 -3.20 22.16 -7.48
N ILE A 137 -2.60 21.88 -6.32
CA ILE A 137 -1.25 21.31 -6.26
C ILE A 137 -1.28 19.84 -6.73
N TYR A 138 -0.29 19.42 -7.50
CA TYR A 138 -0.13 18.01 -7.86
C TYR A 138 0.29 17.19 -6.63
N SER A 139 -0.35 16.04 -6.40
CA SER A 139 -0.09 15.22 -5.20
C SER A 139 1.38 14.79 -5.09
N ASP A 140 2.04 14.45 -6.19
CA ASP A 140 3.46 14.09 -6.22
C ASP A 140 4.43 15.26 -5.94
N LYS A 141 3.91 16.50 -5.84
CA LYS A 141 4.69 17.72 -5.54
C LYS A 141 4.52 18.22 -4.10
N ILE A 142 3.49 17.75 -3.39
CA ILE A 142 3.15 18.26 -2.05
C ILE A 142 4.35 18.18 -1.10
N SER A 143 4.93 17.00 -0.95
CA SER A 143 6.05 16.79 -0.02
C SER A 143 7.30 17.57 -0.44
N LYS A 144 7.57 17.69 -1.74
CA LYS A 144 8.67 18.54 -2.24
C LYS A 144 8.44 20.01 -1.89
N PHE A 145 7.20 20.50 -2.06
CA PHE A 145 6.84 21.86 -1.71
C PHE A 145 7.07 22.14 -0.22
N ILE A 146 6.63 21.23 0.65
CA ILE A 146 6.80 21.34 2.10
C ILE A 146 8.28 21.35 2.49
N VAL A 147 9.09 20.44 1.93
CA VAL A 147 10.52 20.39 2.21
C VAL A 147 11.18 21.71 1.83
N GLY A 148 10.89 22.25 0.64
CA GLY A 148 11.42 23.55 0.21
C GLY A 148 10.96 24.72 1.09
N CYS A 149 9.68 24.77 1.50
CA CYS A 149 9.20 25.76 2.46
C CYS A 149 9.89 25.63 3.83
N ASN A 150 10.02 24.40 4.31
CA ASN A 150 10.61 24.13 5.63
C ASN A 150 12.10 24.53 5.67
N GLU A 151 12.83 24.31 4.57
CA GLU A 151 14.21 24.76 4.43
C GLU A 151 14.31 26.30 4.45
N LYS A 152 13.47 26.99 3.65
CA LYS A 152 13.43 28.48 3.61
C LYS A 152 13.07 29.09 4.96
N LEU A 153 12.25 28.43 5.76
CA LEU A 153 11.77 28.87 7.05
C LEU A 153 12.54 28.25 8.24
N ASN A 154 13.75 27.74 8.00
CA ASN A 154 14.63 27.18 9.04
C ASN A 154 13.93 26.14 9.95
N GLY A 155 13.05 25.31 9.39
CA GLY A 155 12.41 24.21 10.10
C GLY A 155 11.06 24.56 10.76
N GLU A 156 10.51 25.76 10.55
CA GLU A 156 9.29 26.22 11.24
C GLU A 156 8.06 25.34 10.95
N ILE A 157 7.95 24.75 9.76
CA ILE A 157 6.82 23.86 9.44
C ILE A 157 6.78 22.66 10.37
N ILE A 158 7.90 21.96 10.51
CA ILE A 158 8.00 20.79 11.39
C ILE A 158 7.89 21.21 12.87
N SER A 159 8.47 22.34 13.25
CA SER A 159 8.32 22.93 14.58
C SER A 159 6.84 23.19 14.92
N ARG A 160 6.07 23.79 14.00
CA ARG A 160 4.63 24.00 14.19
C ARG A 160 3.87 22.68 14.32
N ILE A 161 4.15 21.69 13.46
CA ILE A 161 3.51 20.37 13.52
C ILE A 161 3.79 19.71 14.90
N SER A 162 5.00 19.87 15.44
CA SER A 162 5.36 19.33 16.77
C SER A 162 4.66 20.00 17.94
N ARG A 163 4.19 21.25 17.77
CA ARG A 163 3.33 21.93 18.76
C ARG A 163 1.87 21.45 18.70
N ILE A 164 1.43 20.93 17.55
CA ILE A 164 0.06 20.43 17.36
C ILE A 164 -0.04 18.96 17.77
N TYR A 165 0.91 18.13 17.35
CA TYR A 165 0.88 16.69 17.58
C TYR A 165 2.10 16.22 18.35
N SER A 166 1.88 15.53 19.45
CA SER A 166 2.93 14.82 20.18
C SER A 166 3.27 13.47 19.56
N HIS A 167 2.30 12.84 18.85
CA HIS A 167 2.45 11.54 18.22
C HIS A 167 1.89 11.58 16.80
N ILE A 168 2.62 10.99 15.85
CA ILE A 168 2.15 10.76 14.46
C ILE A 168 2.31 9.29 14.14
N PHE A 169 1.18 8.64 13.83
CA PHE A 169 1.11 7.24 13.42
C PHE A 169 0.82 7.18 11.93
N ILE A 170 1.64 6.47 11.18
CA ILE A 170 1.53 6.37 9.72
C ILE A 170 1.30 4.91 9.34
N ASP A 171 0.10 4.62 8.83
CA ASP A 171 -0.25 3.32 8.25
C ASP A 171 0.14 3.25 6.77
N GLU A 172 0.40 2.05 6.27
CA GLU A 172 0.79 1.76 4.89
C GLU A 172 2.06 2.53 4.44
N VAL A 173 3.04 2.66 5.34
CA VAL A 173 4.27 3.43 5.09
C VAL A 173 5.08 2.96 3.88
N GLN A 174 4.89 1.71 3.44
CA GLN A 174 5.57 1.16 2.26
C GLN A 174 5.18 1.84 0.94
N ASP A 175 4.06 2.55 0.89
CA ASP A 175 3.62 3.29 -0.29
C ASP A 175 4.33 4.65 -0.43
N LEU A 176 4.96 5.13 0.64
CA LEU A 176 5.67 6.40 0.65
C LEU A 176 6.99 6.32 -0.13
N ALA A 177 7.26 7.35 -0.91
CA ALA A 177 8.45 7.41 -1.76
C ALA A 177 8.94 8.85 -1.94
N GLY A 178 10.15 9.01 -2.45
CA GLY A 178 10.70 10.31 -2.83
C GLY A 178 10.77 11.30 -1.68
N TYR A 179 10.13 12.47 -1.84
CA TYR A 179 10.11 13.51 -0.81
C TYR A 179 9.25 13.17 0.41
N ASP A 180 8.34 12.18 0.33
CA ASP A 180 7.64 11.71 1.52
C ASP A 180 8.60 11.10 2.53
N LEU A 181 9.64 10.39 2.05
CA LEU A 181 10.71 9.86 2.91
C LEU A 181 11.51 11.00 3.58
N GLU A 182 11.70 12.13 2.90
CA GLU A 182 12.31 13.32 3.53
C GLU A 182 11.44 13.87 4.67
N ILE A 183 10.11 13.89 4.49
CA ILE A 183 9.19 14.27 5.58
C ILE A 183 9.34 13.30 6.76
N ILE A 184 9.39 11.98 6.52
CA ILE A 184 9.66 10.99 7.59
C ILE A 184 10.95 11.31 8.34
N LYS A 185 12.05 11.60 7.62
CA LYS A 185 13.32 11.96 8.21
C LYS A 185 13.22 13.22 9.10
N LEU A 186 12.48 14.23 8.62
CA LEU A 186 12.23 15.46 9.38
C LEU A 186 11.39 15.20 10.64
N LEU A 187 10.36 14.35 10.55
CA LEU A 187 9.56 13.94 11.72
C LEU A 187 10.43 13.20 12.74
N PHE A 188 11.29 12.27 12.30
CA PHE A 188 12.20 11.55 13.20
C PHE A 188 13.20 12.48 13.92
N LYS A 189 13.61 13.58 13.27
CA LYS A 189 14.44 14.62 13.89
C LYS A 189 13.68 15.49 14.90
N SER A 190 12.37 15.65 14.72
CA SER A 190 11.51 16.54 15.54
C SER A 190 11.24 15.96 16.93
N ASN A 191 10.46 16.68 17.75
CA ASN A 191 10.03 16.19 19.08
C ASN A 191 8.77 15.29 19.01
N ILE A 192 8.29 14.95 17.83
CA ILE A 192 7.15 14.07 17.62
C ILE A 192 7.60 12.62 17.78
N GLU A 193 6.86 11.83 18.55
CA GLU A 193 7.01 10.37 18.54
C GLU A 193 6.30 9.82 17.31
N THR A 194 7.07 9.20 16.42
CA THR A 194 6.58 8.73 15.11
C THR A 194 6.56 7.22 15.06
N ILE A 195 5.38 6.64 14.81
CA ILE A 195 5.20 5.19 14.61
C ILE A 195 4.80 4.93 13.17
N LEU A 196 5.63 4.17 12.48
CA LEU A 196 5.45 3.73 11.10
C LEU A 196 5.03 2.26 11.09
N VAL A 197 4.00 1.92 10.33
CA VAL A 197 3.58 0.53 10.14
C VAL A 197 3.34 0.27 8.65
N GLY A 198 3.82 -0.87 8.16
CA GLY A 198 3.61 -1.25 6.76
C GLY A 198 4.07 -2.66 6.42
N ASP A 199 3.59 -3.15 5.29
CA ASP A 199 4.03 -4.41 4.69
C ASP A 199 4.82 -4.13 3.42
N PRO A 200 6.16 -4.27 3.40
CA PRO A 200 7.00 -4.01 2.24
C PRO A 200 6.60 -4.79 0.98
N ARG A 201 5.87 -5.90 1.15
CA ARG A 201 5.40 -6.78 0.08
C ARG A 201 4.15 -6.26 -0.63
N GLN A 202 3.44 -5.26 -0.06
CA GLN A 202 2.15 -4.76 -0.57
C GLN A 202 2.24 -3.41 -1.30
N VAL A 203 3.35 -3.09 -1.93
CA VAL A 203 3.51 -1.85 -2.71
C VAL A 203 2.85 -1.99 -4.07
N THR A 204 1.60 -1.61 -4.19
CA THR A 204 0.86 -1.67 -5.45
C THR A 204 0.87 -0.35 -6.23
N TYR A 205 1.20 0.75 -5.58
CA TYR A 205 1.39 2.10 -6.13
C TYR A 205 2.40 2.87 -5.26
N LEU A 206 2.88 4.00 -5.76
CA LEU A 206 3.80 4.87 -5.04
C LEU A 206 3.17 6.27 -4.92
N THR A 207 3.31 6.89 -3.75
CA THR A 207 2.82 8.25 -3.48
C THR A 207 3.56 9.31 -4.27
N ASN A 208 4.81 9.03 -4.67
CA ASN A 208 5.70 10.00 -5.29
C ASN A 208 6.54 9.38 -6.40
N HIS A 209 6.61 10.03 -7.56
CA HIS A 209 7.37 9.60 -8.74
C HIS A 209 8.71 10.33 -8.90
N TYR A 210 9.11 11.15 -7.94
CA TYR A 210 10.37 11.91 -7.98
C TYR A 210 11.61 11.03 -7.95
N ARG A 211 12.72 11.58 -8.46
CA ARG A 211 14.03 10.90 -8.42
C ARG A 211 14.73 11.00 -7.06
N LYS A 212 14.18 11.72 -6.07
CA LYS A 212 14.69 11.71 -4.69
C LYS A 212 14.59 10.30 -4.13
N TYR A 213 15.66 9.78 -3.57
CA TYR A 213 15.71 8.45 -2.96
C TYR A 213 15.23 7.28 -3.85
N PRO A 214 15.68 7.17 -5.13
CA PRO A 214 15.14 6.17 -6.06
C PRO A 214 15.39 4.73 -5.62
N LYS A 215 16.47 4.49 -4.87
CA LYS A 215 16.86 3.16 -4.35
C LYS A 215 15.95 2.65 -3.23
N TYR A 216 15.16 3.53 -2.59
CA TYR A 216 14.26 3.17 -1.49
C TYR A 216 12.79 3.07 -1.90
N LYS A 217 12.50 3.07 -3.19
CA LYS A 217 11.16 2.75 -3.72
C LYS A 217 10.79 1.30 -3.43
N TYR A 218 9.50 0.98 -3.57
CA TYR A 218 8.98 -0.38 -3.44
C TYR A 218 9.21 -1.01 -2.05
N GLY A 219 8.79 -0.28 -1.02
CA GLY A 219 8.74 -0.80 0.35
C GLY A 219 10.07 -0.82 1.11
N LYS A 220 11.14 -0.29 0.54
CA LYS A 220 12.49 -0.27 1.16
C LYS A 220 12.64 0.81 2.25
N ILE A 221 11.60 0.97 3.08
CA ILE A 221 11.59 1.94 4.20
C ILE A 221 12.60 1.55 5.28
N LYS A 222 12.82 0.25 5.52
CA LYS A 222 13.82 -0.25 6.47
C LYS A 222 15.20 0.22 6.07
N GLU A 223 15.60 -0.04 4.82
CA GLU A 223 16.90 0.38 4.28
C GLU A 223 17.05 1.90 4.25
N PHE A 224 15.95 2.63 4.02
CA PHE A 224 15.96 4.09 4.12
C PHE A 224 16.30 4.55 5.54
N LEU A 225 15.66 3.99 6.55
CA LEU A 225 15.94 4.36 7.94
C LEU A 225 17.38 4.00 8.33
N GLN A 226 17.83 2.81 7.96
CA GLN A 226 19.19 2.34 8.28
C GLN A 226 20.29 3.18 7.62
N ASN A 227 20.08 3.66 6.40
CA ASN A 227 21.10 4.40 5.66
C ASN A 227 21.00 5.92 5.84
N GLU A 228 19.77 6.48 5.75
CA GLU A 228 19.56 7.94 5.71
C GLU A 228 19.18 8.52 7.09
N CYS A 229 18.75 7.68 8.02
CA CYS A 229 18.34 8.06 9.36
C CYS A 229 19.19 7.38 10.45
N ARG A 230 20.37 6.85 10.13
CA ARG A 230 21.20 6.05 11.04
C ARG A 230 21.45 6.69 12.40
N SER A 231 21.66 7.99 12.46
CA SER A 231 21.87 8.74 13.71
C SER A 231 20.59 9.01 14.51
N LEU A 232 19.42 8.67 13.96
CA LEU A 232 18.08 8.92 14.52
C LEU A 232 17.39 7.64 15.00
N ILE A 233 18.02 6.49 14.80
CA ILE A 233 17.49 5.17 15.12
C ILE A 233 18.45 4.42 16.04
N ASP A 234 17.88 3.48 16.81
CA ASP A 234 18.58 2.50 17.62
C ASP A 234 18.17 1.07 17.24
N GLU A 235 18.71 0.07 17.93
CA GLU A 235 18.39 -1.35 17.71
C GLU A 235 16.91 -1.70 17.89
N ASN A 236 16.21 -0.94 18.74
CA ASN A 236 14.81 -1.15 19.04
C ASN A 236 13.85 -0.37 18.12
N THR A 237 14.37 0.44 17.19
CA THR A 237 13.55 1.27 16.31
C THR A 237 12.81 0.45 15.27
N ILE A 238 13.40 -0.65 14.78
CA ILE A 238 12.83 -1.50 13.72
C ILE A 238 12.37 -2.83 14.33
N ASP A 239 11.07 -3.09 14.28
CA ASP A 239 10.43 -4.32 14.73
C ASP A 239 9.89 -5.10 13.53
N GLU A 240 10.43 -6.29 13.29
CA GLU A 240 10.04 -7.19 12.20
C GLU A 240 9.24 -8.41 12.71
N THR A 241 9.03 -8.52 14.01
CA THR A 241 8.51 -9.75 14.65
C THR A 241 7.10 -9.61 15.20
N SER A 242 6.75 -8.46 15.76
CA SER A 242 5.46 -8.27 16.46
C SER A 242 4.24 -8.40 15.54
N LEU A 243 4.38 -8.11 14.24
CA LEU A 243 3.28 -8.13 13.27
C LEU A 243 3.48 -9.17 12.15
N LYS A 244 4.14 -10.30 12.42
CA LYS A 244 4.36 -11.35 11.43
C LYS A 244 3.20 -12.35 11.31
N LYS A 245 2.34 -12.50 12.34
CA LYS A 245 1.23 -13.46 12.35
C LYS A 245 0.01 -12.92 11.62
N SER A 246 -0.46 -13.64 10.60
CA SER A 246 -1.65 -13.28 9.82
C SER A 246 -2.93 -13.80 10.50
N HIS A 247 -3.86 -12.90 10.81
CA HIS A 247 -5.22 -13.22 11.26
C HIS A 247 -6.15 -13.53 10.07
N ARG A 248 -5.66 -13.43 8.85
CA ARG A 248 -6.42 -13.66 7.62
C ARG A 248 -6.03 -14.96 6.95
N ASN A 249 -4.77 -15.10 6.59
CA ASN A 249 -4.29 -16.19 5.74
C ASN A 249 -4.03 -17.45 6.56
N ASN A 250 -4.37 -18.62 6.00
CA ASN A 250 -4.01 -19.92 6.55
C ASN A 250 -2.53 -20.26 6.26
N LYS A 251 -2.07 -21.40 6.75
CA LYS A 251 -0.68 -21.83 6.65
C LYS A 251 -0.20 -21.93 5.21
N ALA A 252 -0.96 -22.58 4.33
CA ALA A 252 -0.59 -22.77 2.93
C ALA A 252 -0.43 -21.45 2.17
N ILE A 253 -1.37 -20.48 2.39
CA ILE A 253 -1.28 -19.15 1.77
C ILE A 253 -0.09 -18.37 2.33
N CYS A 254 0.18 -18.44 3.63
CA CYS A 254 1.34 -17.79 4.24
C CYS A 254 2.66 -18.33 3.66
N GLU A 255 2.80 -19.66 3.61
CA GLU A 255 3.99 -20.32 3.09
C GLU A 255 4.20 -20.02 1.60
N TYR A 256 3.16 -20.18 0.78
CA TYR A 256 3.26 -19.93 -0.66
C TYR A 256 3.56 -18.47 -0.98
N SER A 257 2.84 -17.53 -0.37
CA SER A 257 3.08 -16.11 -0.60
C SER A 257 4.45 -15.62 -0.11
N SER A 258 5.02 -16.27 0.91
CA SER A 258 6.36 -15.95 1.42
C SER A 258 7.48 -16.32 0.45
N LYS A 259 7.25 -17.24 -0.51
CA LYS A 259 8.21 -17.57 -1.57
C LYS A 259 8.52 -16.38 -2.49
N LEU A 260 7.59 -15.43 -2.59
CA LEU A 260 7.80 -14.22 -3.38
C LEU A 260 8.85 -13.27 -2.77
N TYR A 261 9.09 -13.33 -1.46
CA TYR A 261 9.97 -12.41 -0.73
C TYR A 261 10.85 -13.18 0.25
N THR A 262 11.82 -13.92 -0.27
CA THR A 262 12.72 -14.77 0.51
C THR A 262 13.66 -13.98 1.41
N GLU A 263 13.85 -12.69 1.12
CA GLU A 263 14.65 -11.74 1.90
C GLU A 263 13.91 -11.16 3.14
N LEU A 264 12.60 -11.40 3.27
CA LEU A 264 11.81 -10.96 4.40
C LEU A 264 11.40 -12.13 5.28
N GLU A 265 11.14 -11.84 6.56
CA GLU A 265 10.59 -12.81 7.49
C GLU A 265 9.30 -13.45 6.95
N LYS A 266 9.21 -14.78 7.05
CA LYS A 266 8.03 -15.51 6.60
C LYS A 266 6.81 -15.13 7.43
N SER A 267 5.68 -14.92 6.76
CA SER A 267 4.41 -14.77 7.46
C SER A 267 3.92 -16.10 7.99
N GLU A 268 3.28 -16.07 9.16
CA GLU A 268 2.74 -17.25 9.83
C GLU A 268 1.24 -17.03 10.09
N PRO A 269 0.42 -18.09 10.12
CA PRO A 269 -0.95 -17.96 10.58
C PRO A 269 -0.97 -17.64 12.08
N CYS A 270 -1.97 -16.85 12.54
CA CYS A 270 -2.16 -16.65 13.97
C CYS A 270 -2.71 -17.93 14.66
N ASP A 271 -2.52 -18.00 15.96
CA ASP A 271 -3.01 -19.11 16.82
C ASP A 271 -4.41 -18.82 17.39
N CYS A 272 -5.09 -17.75 16.94
CA CYS A 272 -6.39 -17.33 17.48
C CYS A 272 -7.49 -18.29 17.04
N GLU A 273 -8.22 -18.88 17.97
CA GLU A 273 -9.40 -19.72 17.68
C GLU A 273 -10.47 -18.96 16.88
N THR A 274 -10.67 -17.68 17.18
CA THR A 274 -11.67 -16.83 16.51
C THR A 274 -11.35 -16.54 15.04
N CYS A 275 -10.08 -16.58 14.65
CA CYS A 275 -9.64 -16.32 13.27
C CYS A 275 -9.69 -17.58 12.40
N ARG A 276 -9.67 -18.76 13.02
CA ARG A 276 -9.67 -20.06 12.33
C ARG A 276 -11.03 -20.69 12.49
N SER A 277 -11.78 -20.78 11.40
CA SER A 277 -12.99 -21.61 11.39
C SER A 277 -12.56 -23.07 11.47
N LYS A 278 -13.16 -23.81 12.40
CA LYS A 278 -12.98 -25.25 12.48
C LYS A 278 -13.60 -25.87 11.21
N ASN A 279 -12.85 -26.70 10.50
CA ASN A 279 -13.28 -27.48 9.34
C ASN A 279 -13.87 -26.65 8.19
N THR A 280 -13.07 -25.82 7.57
CA THR A 280 -13.42 -25.22 6.28
C THR A 280 -12.93 -26.14 5.17
N GLU A 281 -13.84 -26.65 4.36
CA GLU A 281 -13.47 -27.40 3.15
C GLU A 281 -12.69 -26.49 2.19
N HIS A 282 -11.74 -27.08 1.47
CA HIS A 282 -10.98 -26.42 0.39
C HIS A 282 -10.19 -25.21 0.92
N GLU A 283 -9.19 -25.47 1.76
CA GLU A 283 -8.25 -24.47 2.26
C GLU A 283 -6.87 -24.64 1.65
N GLY A 284 -6.29 -23.60 1.10
CA GLY A 284 -4.95 -23.63 0.54
C GLY A 284 -4.73 -22.78 -0.68
N VAL A 285 -3.70 -23.14 -1.44
CA VAL A 285 -3.42 -22.56 -2.76
C VAL A 285 -3.66 -23.64 -3.81
N PHE A 286 -4.49 -23.34 -4.80
CA PHE A 286 -4.91 -24.30 -5.83
C PHE A 286 -4.55 -23.80 -7.21
N ILE A 287 -4.32 -24.75 -8.13
CA ILE A 287 -4.22 -24.47 -9.56
C ILE A 287 -5.46 -25.03 -10.25
N VAL A 288 -6.06 -24.22 -11.14
CA VAL A 288 -7.32 -24.53 -11.82
C VAL A 288 -7.09 -24.42 -13.33
N LYS A 289 -7.42 -25.48 -14.09
CA LYS A 289 -7.35 -25.44 -15.54
C LYS A 289 -8.37 -24.46 -16.12
N PRO A 290 -8.09 -23.82 -17.27
CA PRO A 290 -9.03 -22.90 -17.92
C PRO A 290 -10.42 -23.54 -18.20
N GLU A 291 -10.46 -24.80 -18.58
CA GLU A 291 -11.69 -25.57 -18.80
C GLU A 291 -12.52 -25.77 -17.51
N ASP A 292 -11.89 -25.82 -16.36
CA ASP A 292 -12.51 -26.07 -15.06
C ASP A 292 -12.97 -24.81 -14.33
N ILE A 293 -12.73 -23.62 -14.89
CA ILE A 293 -13.04 -22.33 -14.24
C ILE A 293 -14.51 -22.26 -13.82
N ASN A 294 -15.44 -22.60 -14.72
CA ASN A 294 -16.88 -22.52 -14.45
C ASN A 294 -17.30 -23.48 -13.34
N SER A 295 -16.77 -24.70 -13.33
CA SER A 295 -16.98 -25.66 -12.24
C SER A 295 -16.49 -25.09 -10.89
N TYR A 296 -15.28 -24.51 -10.87
CA TYR A 296 -14.71 -23.89 -9.69
C TYR A 296 -15.53 -22.69 -9.19
N LEU A 297 -15.95 -21.80 -10.11
CA LEU A 297 -16.79 -20.64 -9.81
C LEU A 297 -18.14 -21.04 -9.18
N ASN A 298 -18.81 -22.03 -9.80
CA ASN A 298 -20.09 -22.54 -9.31
C ASN A 298 -19.96 -23.16 -7.91
N LYS A 299 -18.93 -23.98 -7.68
CA LYS A 299 -18.76 -24.71 -6.40
C LYS A 299 -18.36 -23.81 -5.25
N TYR A 300 -17.43 -22.86 -5.48
CA TYR A 300 -16.79 -22.12 -4.41
C TYR A 300 -17.14 -20.64 -4.36
N ASN A 301 -17.78 -20.09 -5.39
CA ASN A 301 -18.16 -18.67 -5.50
C ASN A 301 -17.03 -17.69 -5.09
N PRO A 302 -15.82 -17.79 -5.65
CA PRO A 302 -14.70 -16.94 -5.32
C PRO A 302 -14.83 -15.54 -5.94
N ILE A 303 -14.11 -14.55 -5.39
CA ILE A 303 -13.90 -13.28 -6.08
C ILE A 303 -12.83 -13.46 -7.16
N GLN A 304 -13.15 -13.04 -8.38
CA GLN A 304 -12.20 -13.06 -9.50
C GLN A 304 -11.23 -11.89 -9.40
N LEU A 305 -9.93 -12.19 -9.35
CA LEU A 305 -8.86 -11.21 -9.30
C LEU A 305 -8.13 -11.15 -10.64
N ILE A 306 -8.09 -9.95 -11.25
CA ILE A 306 -7.50 -9.69 -12.57
C ILE A 306 -6.43 -8.59 -12.49
N TRP A 307 -5.50 -8.62 -13.44
CA TRP A 307 -4.50 -7.56 -13.56
C TRP A 307 -5.12 -6.24 -14.03
N ASP A 308 -5.87 -6.32 -15.11
CA ASP A 308 -6.61 -5.19 -15.67
C ASP A 308 -7.91 -5.67 -16.37
N LYS A 309 -8.72 -4.72 -16.83
CA LYS A 309 -10.05 -4.99 -17.42
C LYS A 309 -10.03 -5.72 -18.78
N ARG A 310 -8.88 -5.96 -19.38
CA ARG A 310 -8.73 -6.70 -20.66
C ARG A 310 -8.73 -8.21 -20.44
N THR A 311 -8.59 -8.67 -19.21
CA THR A 311 -8.63 -10.08 -18.85
C THR A 311 -10.05 -10.59 -19.03
N GLU A 312 -10.23 -11.63 -19.84
CA GLU A 312 -11.52 -12.31 -20.02
C GLU A 312 -11.86 -13.13 -18.78
N VAL A 313 -13.07 -12.94 -18.28
CA VAL A 313 -13.57 -13.57 -17.06
C VAL A 313 -15.08 -13.79 -17.14
N ASN A 314 -15.61 -14.65 -16.30
CA ASN A 314 -17.06 -14.84 -16.20
C ASN A 314 -17.72 -13.66 -15.44
N THR A 315 -18.44 -12.80 -16.17
CA THR A 315 -19.06 -11.59 -15.64
C THR A 315 -20.25 -11.81 -14.70
N HIS A 316 -20.74 -13.02 -14.57
CA HIS A 316 -21.77 -13.37 -13.60
C HIS A 316 -21.24 -13.43 -12.16
N TYR A 317 -19.93 -13.46 -11.98
CA TYR A 317 -19.26 -13.46 -10.67
C TYR A 317 -18.52 -12.14 -10.42
N PRO A 318 -18.39 -11.75 -9.16
CA PRO A 318 -17.69 -10.51 -8.80
C PRO A 318 -16.25 -10.49 -9.28
N VAL A 319 -15.84 -9.36 -9.88
CA VAL A 319 -14.48 -9.15 -10.44
C VAL A 319 -13.87 -7.91 -9.86
N ILE A 320 -12.61 -7.96 -9.47
CA ILE A 320 -11.83 -6.82 -8.99
C ILE A 320 -10.38 -6.92 -9.46
N THR A 321 -9.73 -5.78 -9.73
CA THR A 321 -8.30 -5.79 -10.07
C THR A 321 -7.42 -6.03 -8.85
N PHE A 322 -6.21 -6.61 -9.04
CA PHE A 322 -5.24 -6.86 -7.96
C PHE A 322 -5.01 -5.61 -7.10
N GLY A 323 -4.78 -4.45 -7.75
CA GLY A 323 -4.56 -3.19 -7.03
C GLY A 323 -5.75 -2.75 -6.17
N LYS A 324 -6.97 -2.85 -6.71
CA LYS A 324 -8.20 -2.48 -5.98
C LYS A 324 -8.61 -3.49 -4.91
N SER A 325 -8.01 -4.68 -4.90
CA SER A 325 -8.23 -5.67 -3.84
C SER A 325 -7.40 -5.39 -2.57
N LYS A 326 -6.41 -4.49 -2.64
CA LYS A 326 -5.61 -4.08 -1.47
C LYS A 326 -6.54 -3.55 -0.37
N GLY A 327 -6.27 -3.91 0.88
CA GLY A 327 -7.11 -3.60 2.04
C GLY A 327 -8.29 -4.56 2.25
N LYS A 328 -8.81 -5.20 1.21
CA LYS A 328 -9.99 -6.07 1.29
C LYS A 328 -9.63 -7.49 1.75
N THR A 329 -10.66 -8.23 2.23
CA THR A 329 -10.55 -9.63 2.64
C THR A 329 -11.72 -10.40 2.04
N PHE A 330 -11.42 -11.55 1.43
CA PHE A 330 -12.41 -12.42 0.81
C PHE A 330 -12.31 -13.83 1.39
N LYS A 331 -13.40 -14.58 1.37
CA LYS A 331 -13.36 -16.01 1.78
C LYS A 331 -12.44 -16.77 0.83
N ARG A 332 -12.68 -16.64 -0.47
CA ARG A 332 -11.94 -17.33 -1.54
C ARG A 332 -11.68 -16.38 -2.71
N VAL A 333 -10.59 -16.58 -3.40
CA VAL A 333 -10.25 -15.82 -4.62
C VAL A 333 -9.85 -16.79 -5.74
N ILE A 334 -10.11 -16.38 -6.99
CA ILE A 334 -9.53 -17.01 -8.19
C ILE A 334 -8.73 -15.93 -8.92
N ILE A 335 -7.47 -16.21 -9.20
CA ILE A 335 -6.47 -15.29 -9.72
C ILE A 335 -6.20 -15.63 -11.18
N TYR A 336 -6.33 -14.63 -12.05
CA TYR A 336 -5.96 -14.72 -13.46
C TYR A 336 -4.55 -14.14 -13.64
N PRO A 337 -3.51 -14.99 -13.73
CA PRO A 337 -2.13 -14.54 -13.73
C PRO A 337 -1.74 -13.94 -15.09
N THR A 338 -0.81 -12.97 -15.06
CA THR A 338 -0.12 -12.50 -16.27
C THR A 338 1.03 -13.45 -16.64
N GLU A 339 1.54 -13.38 -17.88
CA GLU A 339 2.65 -14.23 -18.32
C GLU A 339 3.89 -14.19 -17.38
N PRO A 340 4.34 -13.03 -16.88
CA PRO A 340 5.42 -13.03 -15.89
C PRO A 340 5.09 -13.83 -14.61
N ILE A 341 3.84 -13.79 -14.15
CA ILE A 341 3.41 -14.55 -12.98
C ILE A 341 3.36 -16.04 -13.30
N LYS A 342 2.88 -16.45 -14.49
CA LYS A 342 2.89 -17.84 -14.93
C LYS A 342 4.31 -18.42 -14.99
N ASN A 343 5.24 -17.65 -15.56
CA ASN A 343 6.65 -18.04 -15.61
C ASN A 343 7.25 -18.22 -14.20
N TRP A 344 6.87 -17.39 -13.25
CA TRP A 344 7.30 -17.55 -11.87
C TRP A 344 6.68 -18.78 -11.19
N ILE A 345 5.42 -19.15 -11.50
CA ILE A 345 4.77 -20.34 -10.97
C ILE A 345 5.50 -21.60 -11.44
N CYS A 346 5.90 -21.66 -12.73
CA CYS A 346 6.68 -22.78 -13.27
C CYS A 346 8.09 -22.86 -12.68
N ASN A 347 8.70 -21.73 -12.39
CA ASN A 347 10.05 -21.66 -11.86
C ASN A 347 10.15 -20.53 -10.83
N ASN A 348 10.00 -20.87 -9.55
CA ASN A 348 10.05 -19.93 -8.42
C ASN A 348 11.39 -19.14 -8.32
N GLN A 349 12.39 -19.47 -9.12
CA GLN A 349 13.67 -18.76 -9.19
C GLN A 349 13.67 -17.63 -10.21
N SER A 350 12.63 -17.51 -11.06
CA SER A 350 12.51 -16.40 -12.00
C SER A 350 12.19 -15.10 -11.29
N ASP A 351 12.89 -14.00 -11.63
CA ASP A 351 12.65 -12.70 -11.01
C ASP A 351 11.36 -12.07 -11.53
N LEU A 352 10.38 -11.93 -10.64
CA LEU A 352 9.22 -11.07 -10.89
C LEU A 352 9.59 -9.60 -10.70
N VAL A 353 9.26 -8.76 -11.70
CA VAL A 353 9.40 -7.31 -11.59
C VAL A 353 8.59 -6.80 -10.39
N ASN A 354 9.11 -5.85 -9.64
CA ASN A 354 8.56 -5.35 -8.38
C ASN A 354 7.03 -5.14 -8.37
N ALA A 355 6.48 -4.53 -9.42
CA ALA A 355 5.03 -4.29 -9.50
C ALA A 355 4.21 -5.59 -9.67
N ALA A 356 4.70 -6.56 -10.44
CA ALA A 356 4.05 -7.86 -10.62
C ALA A 356 4.15 -8.69 -9.33
N LYS A 357 5.33 -8.68 -8.70
CA LYS A 357 5.62 -9.34 -7.43
C LYS A 357 4.65 -8.88 -6.33
N SER A 358 4.57 -7.56 -6.12
CA SER A 358 3.70 -6.97 -5.09
C SER A 358 2.21 -7.19 -5.36
N LYS A 359 1.77 -7.04 -6.61
CA LYS A 359 0.37 -7.25 -6.96
C LYS A 359 -0.05 -8.71 -6.84
N PHE A 360 0.83 -9.66 -7.18
CA PHE A 360 0.56 -11.08 -7.01
C PHE A 360 0.53 -11.48 -5.54
N TYR A 361 1.47 -10.97 -4.73
CA TYR A 361 1.43 -11.12 -3.28
C TYR A 361 0.12 -10.58 -2.69
N VAL A 362 -0.31 -9.39 -3.12
CA VAL A 362 -1.59 -8.82 -2.69
C VAL A 362 -2.74 -9.76 -3.08
N ALA A 363 -2.79 -10.24 -4.33
CA ALA A 363 -3.87 -11.12 -4.78
C ALA A 363 -3.97 -12.41 -3.94
N LEU A 364 -2.85 -13.10 -3.73
CA LEU A 364 -2.79 -14.32 -2.91
C LEU A 364 -3.28 -14.06 -1.48
N THR A 365 -2.80 -13.01 -0.86
CA THR A 365 -3.07 -12.70 0.54
C THR A 365 -4.42 -12.04 0.79
N ARG A 366 -5.30 -11.89 -0.22
CA ARG A 366 -6.71 -11.48 -0.04
C ARG A 366 -7.59 -12.60 0.49
N ALA A 367 -7.21 -13.83 0.25
CA ALA A 367 -8.01 -15.00 0.63
C ALA A 367 -7.87 -15.35 2.11
N LYS A 368 -9.01 -15.71 2.72
CA LYS A 368 -9.06 -16.29 4.06
C LYS A 368 -8.88 -17.82 4.00
N HIS A 369 -9.56 -18.49 3.06
CA HIS A 369 -9.60 -19.94 2.96
C HIS A 369 -8.80 -20.46 1.75
N SER A 370 -9.11 -20.05 0.53
CA SER A 370 -8.41 -20.54 -0.65
C SER A 370 -8.08 -19.46 -1.67
N ALA A 371 -6.89 -19.57 -2.26
CA ALA A 371 -6.44 -18.80 -3.40
C ALA A 371 -6.21 -19.76 -4.57
N ALA A 372 -7.10 -19.73 -5.56
CA ALA A 372 -6.96 -20.49 -6.80
C ALA A 372 -6.25 -19.65 -7.85
N ILE A 373 -5.46 -20.29 -8.71
CA ILE A 373 -4.72 -19.65 -9.81
C ILE A 373 -5.09 -20.36 -11.10
N VAL A 374 -5.56 -19.60 -12.08
CA VAL A 374 -5.89 -20.13 -13.41
C VAL A 374 -4.60 -20.42 -14.17
N PHE A 375 -4.38 -21.68 -14.53
CA PHE A 375 -3.15 -22.10 -15.19
C PHE A 375 -3.36 -23.42 -15.96
N SER A 376 -2.86 -23.50 -17.20
CA SER A 376 -2.85 -24.75 -17.98
C SER A 376 -1.64 -25.59 -17.57
N TYR A 377 -1.88 -26.85 -17.26
CA TYR A 377 -0.82 -27.78 -16.84
C TYR A 377 -1.09 -29.19 -17.35
N SER A 378 -0.04 -29.99 -17.48
CA SER A 378 -0.15 -31.43 -17.77
C SER A 378 -0.33 -32.24 -16.48
N GLU A 379 -0.88 -33.46 -16.57
CA GLU A 379 -1.16 -34.30 -15.40
C GLU A 379 0.11 -34.60 -14.56
N ASN A 380 1.25 -34.71 -15.22
CA ASN A 380 2.54 -35.05 -14.58
C ASN A 380 3.29 -33.85 -14.01
N GLU A 381 2.82 -32.60 -14.25
CA GLU A 381 3.46 -31.41 -13.67
C GLU A 381 3.11 -31.29 -12.20
N GLU A 382 4.11 -31.03 -11.36
CA GLU A 382 3.95 -30.75 -9.93
C GLU A 382 4.35 -29.30 -9.65
N PHE A 383 3.63 -28.68 -8.71
CA PHE A 383 3.86 -27.29 -8.31
C PHE A 383 4.11 -27.23 -6.80
N ASP A 384 5.26 -26.71 -6.42
CA ASP A 384 5.64 -26.63 -5.01
C ASP A 384 4.69 -25.72 -4.21
N GLY A 385 3.92 -26.32 -3.30
CA GLY A 385 2.96 -25.66 -2.41
C GLY A 385 1.66 -25.22 -3.07
N ILE A 386 1.30 -25.82 -4.22
CA ILE A 386 0.00 -25.65 -4.88
C ILE A 386 -0.63 -27.01 -5.10
N GLU A 387 -1.89 -27.16 -4.77
CA GLU A 387 -2.69 -28.35 -5.03
C GLU A 387 -3.45 -28.21 -6.36
N LYS A 388 -3.62 -29.32 -7.10
CA LYS A 388 -4.43 -29.33 -8.30
C LYS A 388 -5.92 -29.41 -7.93
N TYR A 389 -6.72 -28.52 -8.52
CA TYR A 389 -8.16 -28.66 -8.45
C TYR A 389 -8.62 -29.79 -9.38
N ILE A 390 -9.39 -30.72 -8.83
CA ILE A 390 -10.03 -31.80 -9.58
C ILE A 390 -11.53 -31.53 -9.47
N PRO A 391 -12.23 -31.26 -10.60
CA PRO A 391 -13.68 -31.12 -10.59
C PRO A 391 -14.36 -32.46 -10.19
N GLU A 392 -15.45 -32.37 -9.44
CA GLU A 392 -16.30 -33.54 -9.24
C GLU A 392 -16.92 -33.93 -10.60
N LEU A 393 -16.80 -35.19 -10.99
CA LEU A 393 -17.47 -35.72 -12.18
C LEU A 393 -18.98 -35.50 -12.01
N SER A 394 -19.60 -34.81 -12.95
CA SER A 394 -21.06 -34.69 -12.97
C SER A 394 -21.66 -36.09 -13.09
N GLU A 395 -22.72 -36.41 -12.34
CA GLU A 395 -23.42 -37.70 -12.41
C GLU A 395 -23.88 -38.10 -13.83
N ILE A 396 -23.79 -37.18 -14.78
CA ILE A 396 -24.14 -37.35 -16.18
C ILE A 396 -23.02 -38.13 -16.94
N GLU A 397 -21.75 -38.06 -16.53
CA GLU A 397 -20.64 -38.76 -17.16
C GLU A 397 -20.45 -40.21 -16.66
N LEU A 398 -21.23 -40.62 -15.65
CA LEU A 398 -21.22 -41.99 -15.11
C LEU A 398 -22.31 -42.88 -15.73
N SER A 399 -23.05 -42.38 -16.75
CA SER A 399 -24.15 -43.08 -17.41
C SER A 399 -23.91 -43.36 -18.90
N GLU A 400 -22.68 -43.24 -19.41
CA GLU A 400 -22.23 -43.74 -20.71
C GLU A 400 -21.25 -44.95 -20.48
#